data_6f45bf9cdb04067d356b8d1ebf89b8e5
#
_entry.id   6f45bf9cdb04067d356b8d1ebf89b8e5
#
_cell.length_a   1.000
_cell.length_b   1.000
_cell.length_c   1.000
_cell.angle_alpha   90.00
_cell.angle_beta   90.00
_cell.angle_gamma   90.00
#
_symmetry.space_group_name_H-M   'P 1'
#
loop_
_entity.id
_entity.type
_entity.pdbx_description
1 polymer ?
#
loop_
_entity_poly.entity_id
_entity_poly.type
_entity_poly.pdbx_seq_one_letter_code
_entity_poly.pdbx_strand_id
1 'polypeptide(L)'
;MSDSGMFPGISGSSAPDMPPRTHAPSPPLGNEYVVSDPLPFERPHREGVPEVASSNEAPSALSATQVLTDTPVAANGPTGRPMPRFPEPPALAQHGQARVISMCNQKGGVGKTTTTINLGASLAEYGRKVLLVDFDPQGSLSVGLGLNPHEMDLTIYNLLMQRDVTLDDVVVPSGVPGMDLLPSNIDLSAAEVQLVHEVAREQTLQRVLAPALEKYDVILIDCQPSLGLLTVNALTASHGVIVPLECEYFALRGVALLKTTIDKVRERLNPRLEIDGVLGTMFDGRTLHSREVMDRLVQAWGDKVFHTVIRRTVKFSDATVAGEPITSYATTSGGAEAYRQLSKEVLARWHDA
;
A
#
# COMPACT_ATOMS: atom_id res chain seq x y z
N MET A 1 23.54 -71.60 19.42
CA MET A 1 22.65 -72.15 18.39
C MET A 1 22.09 -70.96 17.66
N SER A 2 22.81 -70.36 16.75
CA SER A 2 22.97 -70.42 15.30
C SER A 2 21.68 -70.79 14.60
N ASP A 3 21.05 -69.75 13.94
CA ASP A 3 20.53 -70.03 12.58
C ASP A 3 20.57 -68.69 11.78
N SER A 4 21.28 -68.81 10.67
CA SER A 4 21.51 -67.76 9.68
C SER A 4 20.54 -68.02 8.51
N GLY A 5 19.62 -67.09 8.30
CA GLY A 5 18.69 -67.09 7.15
C GLY A 5 19.23 -66.19 6.03
N MET A 6 19.67 -66.85 5.00
CA MET A 6 20.18 -66.36 3.70
C MET A 6 19.05 -65.80 2.84
N PHE A 7 19.18 -64.55 2.32
CA PHE A 7 18.31 -64.01 1.28
C PHE A 7 18.89 -64.33 -0.11
N PRO A 8 18.09 -64.79 -1.08
CA PRO A 8 18.54 -64.99 -2.45
C PRO A 8 18.57 -63.69 -3.25
N GLY A 9 19.63 -63.51 -4.02
CA GLY A 9 19.83 -62.40 -4.93
C GLY A 9 18.84 -62.44 -6.08
N ILE A 10 18.34 -61.24 -6.45
CA ILE A 10 17.56 -61.01 -7.67
C ILE A 10 18.51 -60.42 -8.70
N SER A 11 18.73 -61.16 -9.74
CA SER A 11 19.51 -60.85 -10.94
C SER A 11 18.84 -59.75 -11.77
N GLY A 12 19.69 -58.92 -12.40
CA GLY A 12 19.38 -57.75 -13.19
C GLY A 12 18.33 -57.94 -14.28
N SER A 13 17.53 -56.90 -14.40
CA SER A 13 16.68 -56.64 -15.56
C SER A 13 17.24 -55.39 -16.25
N SER A 14 17.75 -55.60 -17.46
CA SER A 14 18.22 -54.58 -18.39
C SER A 14 17.08 -53.64 -18.78
N ALA A 15 17.32 -52.32 -18.67
CA ALA A 15 16.44 -51.28 -19.18
C ALA A 15 16.38 -51.32 -20.71
N PRO A 16 15.21 -51.07 -21.32
CA PRO A 16 15.11 -50.96 -22.78
C PRO A 16 15.75 -49.69 -23.30
N ASP A 17 16.52 -49.79 -24.37
CA ASP A 17 17.09 -48.74 -25.16
C ASP A 17 16.00 -47.77 -25.67
N MET A 18 16.06 -46.48 -25.28
CA MET A 18 15.26 -45.45 -25.89
C MET A 18 15.98 -44.88 -27.13
N PRO A 19 15.26 -44.70 -28.25
CA PRO A 19 15.85 -44.10 -29.44
C PRO A 19 16.16 -42.61 -29.21
N PRO A 20 17.15 -42.03 -29.91
CA PRO A 20 17.56 -40.65 -29.75
C PRO A 20 16.43 -39.67 -30.16
N ARG A 21 16.14 -38.69 -29.29
CA ARG A 21 15.20 -37.64 -29.59
C ARG A 21 15.74 -36.74 -30.71
N THR A 22 15.09 -36.74 -31.85
CA THR A 22 15.29 -35.80 -32.93
C THR A 22 14.76 -34.43 -32.48
N HIS A 23 15.66 -33.44 -32.39
CA HIS A 23 15.29 -32.05 -32.18
C HIS A 23 14.54 -31.50 -33.41
N ALA A 24 13.28 -31.17 -33.24
CA ALA A 24 12.55 -30.35 -34.20
C ALA A 24 13.07 -28.91 -34.15
N PRO A 25 13.23 -28.23 -35.29
CA PRO A 25 13.65 -26.85 -35.30
C PRO A 25 12.58 -25.94 -34.70
N SER A 26 13.02 -25.01 -33.84
CA SER A 26 12.16 -23.97 -33.25
C SER A 26 11.58 -23.07 -34.35
N PRO A 27 10.32 -22.63 -34.25
CA PRO A 27 9.77 -21.66 -35.19
C PRO A 27 10.46 -20.29 -35.04
N PRO A 28 10.57 -19.50 -36.11
CA PRO A 28 11.21 -18.20 -36.07
C PRO A 28 10.37 -17.23 -35.21
N LEU A 29 11.03 -16.54 -34.28
CA LEU A 29 10.47 -15.39 -33.54
C LEU A 29 10.33 -14.22 -34.51
N GLY A 30 9.18 -14.10 -35.16
CA GLY A 30 8.77 -12.91 -35.86
C GLY A 30 7.79 -12.12 -35.03
N ASN A 31 8.23 -11.14 -34.31
CA ASN A 31 7.44 -10.00 -33.90
C ASN A 31 8.34 -8.77 -33.97
N GLU A 32 8.30 -8.14 -35.16
CA GLU A 32 8.76 -6.77 -35.33
C GLU A 32 7.79 -5.87 -34.51
N TYR A 33 8.25 -5.47 -33.33
CA TYR A 33 7.66 -4.31 -32.67
C TYR A 33 8.08 -3.09 -33.48
N VAL A 34 7.13 -2.52 -34.22
CA VAL A 34 7.25 -1.19 -34.81
C VAL A 34 7.43 -0.22 -33.63
N VAL A 35 8.65 0.17 -33.37
CA VAL A 35 8.96 1.30 -32.50
C VAL A 35 8.57 2.55 -33.28
N SER A 36 7.43 3.14 -32.94
CA SER A 36 7.08 4.46 -33.42
C SER A 36 8.09 5.46 -32.87
N ASP A 37 8.70 6.23 -33.77
CA ASP A 37 9.67 7.27 -33.47
C ASP A 37 9.15 8.23 -32.40
N PRO A 38 10.03 8.67 -31.45
CA PRO A 38 9.63 9.69 -30.49
C PRO A 38 9.40 11.01 -31.21
N LEU A 39 8.27 11.64 -30.93
CA LEU A 39 7.93 12.98 -31.41
C LEU A 39 9.09 13.96 -31.15
N PRO A 40 9.46 14.84 -32.09
CA PRO A 40 10.54 15.79 -31.92
C PRO A 40 10.24 16.79 -30.82
N PHE A 41 11.18 16.95 -29.93
CA PHE A 41 11.13 17.89 -28.81
C PHE A 41 11.48 19.28 -29.37
N GLU A 42 10.49 20.10 -29.67
CA GLU A 42 10.70 21.51 -30.01
C GLU A 42 10.98 22.30 -28.72
N ARG A 43 12.14 22.91 -28.65
CA ARG A 43 12.47 23.89 -27.61
C ARG A 43 11.71 25.19 -27.90
N PRO A 44 11.06 25.81 -26.93
CA PRO A 44 10.45 27.10 -27.18
C PRO A 44 11.51 28.18 -27.41
N HIS A 45 11.40 28.87 -28.56
CA HIS A 45 12.18 30.03 -28.85
C HIS A 45 11.93 31.15 -27.83
N ARG A 46 12.99 31.69 -27.27
CA ARG A 46 12.95 32.94 -26.49
C ARG A 46 12.70 34.08 -27.47
N GLU A 47 11.50 34.59 -27.50
CA GLU A 47 11.17 35.87 -28.09
C GLU A 47 11.56 37.00 -27.13
N GLY A 48 12.10 38.06 -27.72
CA GLY A 48 12.72 39.19 -27.03
C GLY A 48 11.75 39.98 -26.18
N VAL A 49 12.26 40.44 -25.06
CA VAL A 49 11.60 41.38 -24.15
C VAL A 49 11.61 42.78 -24.84
N PRO A 50 10.46 43.46 -25.03
CA PRO A 50 10.45 44.84 -25.48
C PRO A 50 10.84 45.76 -24.31
N GLU A 51 11.75 46.68 -24.60
CA GLU A 51 12.24 47.77 -23.79
C GLU A 51 11.08 48.77 -23.56
N VAL A 52 10.63 48.93 -22.31
CA VAL A 52 9.60 49.93 -21.95
C VAL A 52 10.29 51.21 -21.48
N ALA A 53 10.06 52.24 -22.26
CA ALA A 53 10.54 53.60 -21.98
C ALA A 53 9.95 54.15 -20.63
N SER A 54 10.81 54.75 -19.83
CA SER A 54 10.50 55.46 -18.61
C SER A 54 9.74 56.75 -18.93
N SER A 55 8.51 56.88 -18.43
CA SER A 55 7.86 58.20 -18.23
C SER A 55 7.55 58.38 -16.76
N ASN A 56 8.26 59.34 -16.16
CA ASN A 56 7.99 59.91 -14.85
C ASN A 56 6.70 60.74 -14.92
N GLU A 57 5.65 60.29 -14.25
CA GLU A 57 4.61 61.18 -13.71
C GLU A 57 4.09 60.57 -12.41
N ALA A 58 4.25 61.35 -11.33
CA ALA A 58 3.70 61.05 -10.02
C ALA A 58 2.23 61.50 -9.95
N PRO A 59 1.31 60.66 -9.53
CA PRO A 59 0.01 61.08 -9.06
C PRO A 59 -0.05 61.09 -7.53
N SER A 60 -0.63 62.16 -7.06
CA SER A 60 -0.91 62.59 -5.68
C SER A 60 -1.55 61.48 -4.81
N ALA A 61 -1.18 61.59 -3.53
CA ALA A 61 -1.76 60.85 -2.42
C ALA A 61 -3.31 60.95 -2.38
N LEU A 62 -3.97 59.82 -2.52
CA LEU A 62 -5.32 59.59 -2.00
C LEU A 62 -5.24 58.49 -0.94
N SER A 63 -5.48 58.92 0.28
CA SER A 63 -5.70 58.08 1.46
C SER A 63 -6.89 57.16 1.20
N ALA A 64 -6.62 55.89 1.03
CA ALA A 64 -7.62 54.85 1.19
C ALA A 64 -7.05 53.83 2.18
N THR A 65 -7.53 53.93 3.41
CA THR A 65 -7.37 52.90 4.42
C THR A 65 -8.15 51.66 3.95
N GLN A 66 -7.54 50.87 3.05
CA GLN A 66 -7.99 49.52 2.81
C GLN A 66 -7.54 48.70 4.01
N VAL A 67 -8.50 48.34 4.86
CA VAL A 67 -8.38 47.26 5.81
C VAL A 67 -8.17 46.01 4.99
N LEU A 68 -6.90 45.67 4.69
CA LEU A 68 -6.49 44.36 4.28
C LEU A 68 -6.75 43.44 5.47
N THR A 69 -7.86 42.73 5.45
CA THR A 69 -8.02 41.56 6.29
C THR A 69 -6.91 40.59 5.88
N ASP A 70 -5.81 40.63 6.63
CA ASP A 70 -4.77 39.60 6.58
C ASP A 70 -5.39 38.27 7.02
N THR A 71 -6.07 37.61 6.09
CA THR A 71 -6.28 36.17 6.21
C THR A 71 -4.91 35.58 5.92
N PRO A 72 -4.26 34.92 6.89
CA PRO A 72 -2.95 34.35 6.65
C PRO A 72 -3.10 33.36 5.50
N VAL A 73 -2.44 33.65 4.38
CA VAL A 73 -2.34 32.68 3.26
C VAL A 73 -1.71 31.44 3.85
N ALA A 74 -2.49 30.36 3.92
CA ALA A 74 -2.01 29.07 4.42
C ALA A 74 -0.75 28.69 3.63
N ALA A 75 0.36 28.48 4.32
CA ALA A 75 1.61 28.08 3.67
C ALA A 75 1.36 26.80 2.89
N ASN A 76 1.85 26.75 1.64
CA ASN A 76 1.73 25.53 0.83
C ASN A 76 2.45 24.37 1.49
N GLY A 77 1.75 23.25 1.58
CA GLY A 77 2.29 21.98 2.07
C GLY A 77 3.24 21.32 1.06
N PRO A 78 3.72 20.13 1.39
CA PRO A 78 4.68 19.38 0.57
C PRO A 78 4.13 18.98 -0.81
N THR A 79 2.82 19.03 -0.99
CA THR A 79 2.12 18.76 -2.27
C THR A 79 1.95 19.99 -3.14
N GLY A 80 2.53 21.14 -2.77
CA GLY A 80 2.30 22.43 -3.45
C GLY A 80 0.92 23.04 -3.20
N ARG A 81 0.01 22.34 -2.54
CA ARG A 81 -1.33 22.81 -2.17
C ARG A 81 -1.34 23.41 -0.76
N PRO A 82 -2.28 24.35 -0.46
CA PRO A 82 -2.49 24.80 0.92
C PRO A 82 -2.71 23.60 1.86
N MET A 83 -2.03 23.60 3.01
CA MET A 83 -2.17 22.53 3.99
C MET A 83 -3.42 22.74 4.83
N PRO A 84 -4.45 21.88 4.73
CA PRO A 84 -5.65 22.02 5.55
C PRO A 84 -5.33 21.68 7.02
N ARG A 85 -6.14 22.22 7.91
CA ARG A 85 -6.13 21.79 9.32
C ARG A 85 -7.17 20.70 9.49
N PHE A 86 -6.71 19.49 9.70
CA PHE A 86 -7.60 18.39 10.06
C PHE A 86 -7.95 18.47 11.54
N PRO A 87 -9.24 18.31 11.91
CA PRO A 87 -9.67 18.34 13.32
C PRO A 87 -9.07 17.15 14.08
N GLU A 88 -8.99 17.29 15.41
CA GLU A 88 -8.72 16.13 16.26
C GLU A 88 -9.88 15.15 16.12
N PRO A 89 -9.57 13.85 15.83
CA PRO A 89 -10.61 12.86 15.68
C PRO A 89 -11.41 12.69 16.99
N PRO A 90 -12.74 12.72 16.94
CA PRO A 90 -13.54 12.50 18.14
C PRO A 90 -13.39 11.07 18.66
N ALA A 91 -13.53 10.89 19.97
CA ALA A 91 -13.67 9.56 20.54
C ALA A 91 -14.92 8.87 19.99
N LEU A 92 -14.85 7.56 19.73
CA LEU A 92 -16.01 6.79 19.30
C LEU A 92 -16.90 6.46 20.49
N ALA A 93 -18.20 6.65 20.31
CA ALA A 93 -19.20 6.23 21.31
C ALA A 93 -19.41 4.71 21.34
N GLN A 94 -19.17 4.06 20.20
CA GLN A 94 -19.28 2.61 20.01
C GLN A 94 -18.20 2.15 19.03
N HIS A 95 -17.73 0.93 19.21
CA HIS A 95 -16.79 0.26 18.30
C HIS A 95 -17.53 -0.72 17.40
N GLY A 96 -16.93 -1.05 16.26
CA GLY A 96 -17.46 -1.97 15.27
C GLY A 96 -17.82 -1.29 13.96
N GLN A 97 -18.36 -2.06 13.01
CA GLN A 97 -18.62 -1.62 11.62
C GLN A 97 -17.32 -1.16 10.92
N ALA A 98 -16.31 -2.01 10.98
CA ALA A 98 -14.98 -1.68 10.50
C ALA A 98 -14.97 -1.21 9.05
N ARG A 99 -14.27 -0.10 8.80
CA ARG A 99 -13.85 0.26 7.45
C ARG A 99 -12.61 -0.56 7.07
N VAL A 100 -12.70 -1.33 5.99
CA VAL A 100 -11.61 -2.17 5.48
C VAL A 100 -10.86 -1.42 4.39
N ILE A 101 -9.54 -1.29 4.54
CA ILE A 101 -8.66 -0.53 3.63
C ILE A 101 -7.49 -1.39 3.21
N SER A 102 -7.24 -1.51 1.91
CA SER A 102 -6.06 -2.18 1.37
C SER A 102 -4.94 -1.19 1.07
N MET A 103 -3.72 -1.53 1.49
CA MET A 103 -2.49 -0.84 1.09
C MET A 103 -1.92 -1.52 -0.15
N CYS A 104 -2.21 -0.99 -1.34
CA CYS A 104 -1.86 -1.65 -2.60
C CYS A 104 -0.90 -0.83 -3.45
N ASN A 105 0.14 -1.47 -3.93
CA ASN A 105 0.97 -1.04 -5.04
C ASN A 105 1.77 -2.25 -5.56
N GLN A 106 1.87 -2.41 -6.89
CA GLN A 106 2.63 -3.50 -7.49
C GLN A 106 4.15 -3.34 -7.36
N LYS A 107 4.64 -2.11 -7.09
CA LYS A 107 6.06 -1.86 -6.84
C LYS A 107 6.40 -2.27 -5.40
N GLY A 108 7.44 -3.10 -5.24
CA GLY A 108 8.04 -3.39 -3.93
C GLY A 108 8.75 -2.18 -3.35
N GLY A 109 8.88 -2.12 -2.01
CA GLY A 109 9.67 -1.09 -1.33
C GLY A 109 9.06 0.31 -1.28
N VAL A 110 7.81 0.52 -1.72
CA VAL A 110 7.16 1.85 -1.69
C VAL A 110 6.57 2.25 -0.34
N GLY A 111 6.77 1.44 0.70
CA GLY A 111 6.31 1.74 2.06
C GLY A 111 4.88 1.26 2.37
N LYS A 112 4.35 0.23 1.70
CA LYS A 112 3.05 -0.37 2.03
C LYS A 112 3.01 -0.84 3.48
N THR A 113 3.86 -1.80 3.82
CA THR A 113 3.99 -2.37 5.17
C THR A 113 4.26 -1.31 6.22
N THR A 114 5.23 -0.41 5.95
CA THR A 114 5.53 0.71 6.86
C THR A 114 4.31 1.58 7.10
N THR A 115 3.52 1.86 6.04
CA THR A 115 2.29 2.66 6.16
C THR A 115 1.22 1.89 6.93
N THR A 116 1.04 0.59 6.66
CA THR A 116 0.05 -0.23 7.37
C THR A 116 0.31 -0.24 8.87
N ILE A 117 1.56 -0.51 9.31
CA ILE A 117 1.95 -0.51 10.72
C ILE A 117 1.70 0.86 11.37
N ASN A 118 2.24 1.91 10.77
CA ASN A 118 2.29 3.21 11.43
C ASN A 118 0.97 3.98 11.35
N LEU A 119 0.20 3.81 10.28
CA LEU A 119 -1.17 4.31 10.20
C LEU A 119 -2.07 3.58 11.21
N GLY A 120 -1.96 2.25 11.32
CA GLY A 120 -2.71 1.47 12.29
C GLY A 120 -2.41 1.91 13.72
N ALA A 121 -1.14 2.03 14.09
CA ALA A 121 -0.74 2.50 15.41
C ALA A 121 -1.22 3.92 15.70
N SER A 122 -1.15 4.83 14.73
CA SER A 122 -1.67 6.20 14.90
C SER A 122 -3.20 6.24 15.01
N LEU A 123 -3.93 5.39 14.30
CA LEU A 123 -5.39 5.28 14.46
C LEU A 123 -5.75 4.74 15.86
N ALA A 124 -4.97 3.78 16.38
CA ALA A 124 -5.13 3.27 17.73
C ALA A 124 -4.85 4.36 18.79
N GLU A 125 -3.85 5.23 18.59
CA GLU A 125 -3.62 6.41 19.45
C GLU A 125 -4.86 7.33 19.51
N TYR A 126 -5.65 7.40 18.43
CA TYR A 126 -6.93 8.14 18.37
C TYR A 126 -8.14 7.28 18.84
N GLY A 127 -7.90 6.21 19.57
CA GLY A 127 -8.93 5.40 20.20
C GLY A 127 -9.72 4.50 19.24
N ARG A 128 -9.18 4.18 18.05
CA ARG A 128 -9.78 3.21 17.13
C ARG A 128 -9.29 1.81 17.48
N LYS A 129 -10.20 0.83 17.45
CA LYS A 129 -9.84 -0.59 17.47
C LYS A 129 -9.42 -1.00 16.06
N VAL A 130 -8.15 -1.37 15.89
CA VAL A 130 -7.55 -1.64 14.59
C VAL A 130 -7.16 -3.11 14.46
N LEU A 131 -7.49 -3.74 13.33
CA LEU A 131 -6.94 -5.01 12.92
C LEU A 131 -5.99 -4.78 11.74
N LEU A 132 -4.74 -5.18 11.90
CA LEU A 132 -3.80 -5.29 10.78
C LEU A 132 -3.88 -6.68 10.20
N VAL A 133 -3.90 -6.79 8.87
CA VAL A 133 -3.92 -8.05 8.15
C VAL A 133 -2.67 -8.12 7.30
N ASP A 134 -1.75 -9.01 7.65
CA ASP A 134 -0.59 -9.31 6.81
C ASP A 134 -1.05 -10.19 5.65
N PHE A 135 -1.05 -9.65 4.44
CA PHE A 135 -1.51 -10.35 3.25
C PHE A 135 -0.42 -10.43 2.18
N ASP A 136 0.81 -10.52 2.68
CA ASP A 136 2.02 -10.78 1.90
C ASP A 136 2.67 -12.08 2.40
N PRO A 137 2.95 -13.08 1.54
CA PRO A 137 3.65 -14.31 1.91
C PRO A 137 5.03 -14.07 2.54
N GLN A 138 5.61 -12.88 2.36
CA GLN A 138 6.88 -12.52 3.00
C GLN A 138 6.74 -12.28 4.51
N GLY A 139 5.53 -12.10 5.03
CA GLY A 139 5.28 -11.87 6.45
C GLY A 139 5.92 -10.60 7.01
N SER A 140 6.15 -9.60 6.14
CA SER A 140 6.91 -8.39 6.51
C SER A 140 6.20 -7.53 7.55
N LEU A 141 4.87 -7.51 7.56
CA LEU A 141 4.08 -6.83 8.56
C LEU A 141 4.22 -7.50 9.93
N SER A 142 4.15 -8.83 9.96
CA SER A 142 4.30 -9.65 11.16
C SER A 142 5.68 -9.46 11.79
N VAL A 143 6.75 -9.55 10.97
CA VAL A 143 8.13 -9.30 11.41
C VAL A 143 8.30 -7.86 11.90
N GLY A 144 7.71 -6.89 11.20
CA GLY A 144 7.79 -5.47 11.56
C GLY A 144 7.14 -5.12 12.89
N LEU A 145 6.32 -6.02 13.46
CA LEU A 145 5.72 -5.94 14.80
C LEU A 145 6.34 -6.94 15.79
N GLY A 146 7.54 -7.45 15.48
CA GLY A 146 8.33 -8.28 16.39
C GLY A 146 7.89 -9.75 16.47
N LEU A 147 6.97 -10.19 15.59
CA LEU A 147 6.58 -11.60 15.55
C LEU A 147 7.53 -12.41 14.66
N ASN A 148 7.76 -13.67 15.03
CA ASN A 148 8.48 -14.62 14.19
C ASN A 148 7.48 -15.50 13.42
N PRO A 149 7.25 -15.25 12.11
CA PRO A 149 6.29 -16.03 11.33
C PRO A 149 6.58 -17.52 11.25
N HIS A 150 7.83 -17.93 11.48
CA HIS A 150 8.24 -19.35 11.47
C HIS A 150 7.87 -20.12 12.75
N GLU A 151 7.53 -19.41 13.83
CA GLU A 151 7.14 -20.00 15.11
C GLU A 151 5.61 -20.01 15.30
N MET A 152 4.85 -19.57 14.29
CA MET A 152 3.40 -19.47 14.39
C MET A 152 2.73 -20.75 13.87
N ASP A 153 1.89 -21.37 14.70
CA ASP A 153 1.13 -22.57 14.34
C ASP A 153 0.00 -22.25 13.35
N LEU A 154 -0.64 -21.09 13.51
CA LEU A 154 -1.75 -20.64 12.69
C LEU A 154 -1.49 -19.23 12.14
N THR A 155 -1.79 -19.08 10.85
CA THR A 155 -1.68 -17.81 10.13
C THR A 155 -2.92 -17.57 9.26
N ILE A 156 -2.96 -16.46 8.56
CA ILE A 156 -4.03 -16.19 7.59
C ILE A 156 -4.17 -17.29 6.53
N TYR A 157 -3.09 -18.01 6.20
CA TYR A 157 -3.17 -19.17 5.31
C TYR A 157 -4.15 -20.22 5.83
N ASN A 158 -4.04 -20.60 7.13
CA ASN A 158 -4.94 -21.57 7.75
C ASN A 158 -6.39 -21.08 7.76
N LEU A 159 -6.60 -19.80 8.09
CA LEU A 159 -7.92 -19.18 8.08
C LEU A 159 -8.59 -19.19 6.70
N LEU A 160 -7.81 -19.05 5.60
CA LEU A 160 -8.33 -19.10 4.25
C LEU A 160 -8.66 -20.53 3.79
N MET A 161 -7.86 -21.53 4.23
CA MET A 161 -7.85 -22.87 3.66
C MET A 161 -8.53 -23.93 4.53
N GLN A 162 -8.64 -23.71 5.84
CA GLN A 162 -9.19 -24.66 6.80
C GLN A 162 -10.55 -24.19 7.32
N ARG A 163 -11.53 -25.08 7.32
CA ARG A 163 -12.93 -24.73 7.69
C ARG A 163 -13.17 -24.66 9.20
N ASP A 164 -12.35 -25.32 9.97
CA ASP A 164 -12.40 -25.42 11.42
C ASP A 164 -11.56 -24.34 12.13
N VAL A 165 -10.80 -23.55 11.37
CA VAL A 165 -10.04 -22.42 11.90
C VAL A 165 -10.88 -21.14 11.82
N THR A 166 -11.03 -20.46 12.96
CA THR A 166 -11.76 -19.21 13.09
C THR A 166 -10.82 -18.02 13.17
N LEU A 167 -11.36 -16.81 12.98
CA LEU A 167 -10.58 -15.58 13.10
C LEU A 167 -9.92 -15.46 14.49
N ASP A 168 -10.64 -15.84 15.54
CA ASP A 168 -10.17 -15.72 16.93
C ASP A 168 -9.04 -16.71 17.27
N ASP A 169 -8.91 -17.80 16.50
CA ASP A 169 -7.79 -18.74 16.66
C ASP A 169 -6.48 -18.19 16.10
N VAL A 170 -6.55 -17.22 15.17
CA VAL A 170 -5.39 -16.74 14.40
C VAL A 170 -4.96 -15.33 14.78
N VAL A 171 -5.90 -14.47 15.16
CA VAL A 171 -5.58 -13.08 15.54
C VAL A 171 -4.78 -13.05 16.83
N VAL A 172 -3.70 -12.27 16.81
CA VAL A 172 -2.80 -12.09 17.96
C VAL A 172 -2.67 -10.60 18.32
N PRO A 173 -2.38 -10.28 19.60
CA PRO A 173 -2.04 -8.91 19.99
C PRO A 173 -0.78 -8.42 19.25
N SER A 174 -0.82 -7.19 18.75
CA SER A 174 0.34 -6.59 18.06
C SER A 174 1.40 -5.98 19.01
N GLY A 175 1.13 -5.98 20.31
CA GLY A 175 1.94 -5.24 21.29
C GLY A 175 1.56 -3.74 21.42
N VAL A 176 0.73 -3.21 20.51
CA VAL A 176 0.23 -1.83 20.57
C VAL A 176 -1.20 -1.83 21.13
N PRO A 177 -1.49 -1.06 22.18
CA PRO A 177 -2.85 -0.99 22.74
C PRO A 177 -3.89 -0.59 21.69
N GLY A 178 -4.96 -1.37 21.57
CA GLY A 178 -6.04 -1.11 20.61
C GLY A 178 -5.75 -1.58 19.18
N MET A 179 -4.64 -2.30 18.96
CA MET A 179 -4.28 -2.83 17.66
C MET A 179 -3.93 -4.31 17.74
N ASP A 180 -4.58 -5.13 16.93
CA ASP A 180 -4.33 -6.56 16.78
C ASP A 180 -3.78 -6.88 15.38
N LEU A 181 -3.22 -8.09 15.21
CA LEU A 181 -2.62 -8.56 13.97
C LEU A 181 -3.17 -9.93 13.56
N LEU A 182 -3.56 -10.07 12.31
CA LEU A 182 -3.76 -11.33 11.63
C LEU A 182 -2.49 -11.64 10.84
N PRO A 183 -1.63 -12.55 11.33
CA PRO A 183 -0.27 -12.73 10.81
C PRO A 183 -0.22 -13.58 9.55
N SER A 184 0.88 -13.48 8.81
CA SER A 184 1.20 -14.25 7.61
C SER A 184 2.56 -14.91 7.70
N ASN A 185 2.73 -15.95 6.89
CA ASN A 185 4.01 -16.58 6.62
C ASN A 185 4.07 -17.04 5.14
N ILE A 186 5.16 -17.72 4.78
CA ILE A 186 5.42 -18.19 3.41
C ILE A 186 4.33 -19.13 2.87
N ASP A 187 3.58 -19.82 3.75
CA ASP A 187 2.52 -20.76 3.36
C ASP A 187 1.39 -20.04 2.60
N LEU A 188 1.21 -18.73 2.83
CA LEU A 188 0.22 -17.93 2.09
C LEU A 188 0.47 -17.96 0.57
N SER A 189 1.71 -18.21 0.11
CA SER A 189 1.98 -18.40 -1.32
C SER A 189 1.31 -19.63 -1.89
N ALA A 190 1.12 -20.69 -1.08
CA ALA A 190 0.38 -21.86 -1.50
C ALA A 190 -1.13 -21.58 -1.67
N ALA A 191 -1.70 -20.68 -0.88
CA ALA A 191 -3.10 -20.26 -1.02
C ALA A 191 -3.37 -19.66 -2.41
N GLU A 192 -2.44 -18.90 -2.99
CA GLU A 192 -2.61 -18.31 -4.32
C GLU A 192 -2.79 -19.38 -5.41
N VAL A 193 -2.16 -20.55 -5.26
CA VAL A 193 -2.29 -21.69 -6.17
C VAL A 193 -3.57 -22.49 -5.87
N GLN A 194 -3.84 -22.76 -4.60
CA GLN A 194 -4.96 -23.61 -4.17
C GLN A 194 -6.31 -22.94 -4.42
N LEU A 195 -6.42 -21.64 -4.17
CA LEU A 195 -7.63 -20.86 -4.40
C LEU A 195 -8.07 -20.82 -5.88
N VAL A 196 -7.16 -21.08 -6.83
CA VAL A 196 -7.52 -21.10 -8.26
C VAL A 196 -8.64 -22.10 -8.57
N HIS A 197 -8.74 -23.17 -7.78
CA HIS A 197 -9.73 -24.23 -7.96
C HIS A 197 -11.00 -24.04 -7.10
N GLU A 198 -11.02 -23.02 -6.24
CA GLU A 198 -12.13 -22.75 -5.33
C GLU A 198 -13.23 -21.90 -6.00
N VAL A 199 -14.49 -22.21 -5.66
CA VAL A 199 -15.64 -21.40 -6.08
C VAL A 199 -15.66 -20.06 -5.31
N ALA A 200 -15.92 -18.97 -6.01
CA ALA A 200 -15.89 -17.61 -5.43
C ALA A 200 -14.56 -17.27 -4.76
N ARG A 201 -13.47 -17.75 -5.33
CA ARG A 201 -12.09 -17.62 -4.85
C ARG A 201 -11.66 -16.17 -4.59
N GLU A 202 -12.23 -15.21 -5.32
CA GLU A 202 -11.95 -13.78 -5.17
C GLU A 202 -12.59 -13.17 -3.90
N GLN A 203 -13.55 -13.88 -3.28
CA GLN A 203 -14.29 -13.44 -2.09
C GLN A 203 -13.87 -14.16 -0.81
N THR A 204 -12.83 -14.99 -0.86
CA THR A 204 -12.43 -15.83 0.27
C THR A 204 -11.99 -14.96 1.46
N LEU A 205 -11.15 -13.95 1.24
CA LEU A 205 -10.73 -13.02 2.29
C LEU A 205 -11.92 -12.23 2.88
N GLN A 206 -12.82 -11.74 2.04
CA GLN A 206 -14.02 -11.03 2.49
C GLN A 206 -14.86 -11.89 3.47
N ARG A 207 -15.03 -13.16 3.15
CA ARG A 207 -15.81 -14.10 3.96
C ARG A 207 -15.16 -14.35 5.33
N VAL A 208 -13.84 -14.57 5.37
CA VAL A 208 -13.14 -14.86 6.63
C VAL A 208 -12.95 -13.62 7.51
N LEU A 209 -12.96 -12.42 6.94
CA LEU A 209 -12.90 -11.15 7.68
C LEU A 209 -14.28 -10.67 8.16
N ALA A 210 -15.39 -11.26 7.71
CA ALA A 210 -16.74 -10.82 8.10
C ALA A 210 -16.94 -10.72 9.62
N PRO A 211 -16.47 -11.68 10.46
CA PRO A 211 -16.61 -11.56 11.92
C PRO A 211 -15.80 -10.39 12.53
N ALA A 212 -14.73 -9.93 11.86
CA ALA A 212 -13.92 -8.81 12.32
C ALA A 212 -14.65 -7.47 12.20
N LEU A 213 -15.61 -7.35 11.26
CA LEU A 213 -16.29 -6.07 10.99
C LEU A 213 -17.05 -5.55 12.21
N GLU A 214 -17.52 -6.43 13.07
CA GLU A 214 -18.26 -6.05 14.30
C GLU A 214 -17.35 -5.78 15.50
N LYS A 215 -16.08 -6.22 15.43
CA LYS A 215 -15.12 -6.14 16.54
C LYS A 215 -14.21 -4.94 16.46
N TYR A 216 -13.88 -4.51 15.23
CA TYR A 216 -12.91 -3.44 14.95
C TYR A 216 -13.59 -2.22 14.32
N ASP A 217 -12.90 -1.10 14.33
CA ASP A 217 -13.33 0.15 13.68
C ASP A 217 -12.63 0.32 12.33
N VAL A 218 -11.40 -0.20 12.24
CA VAL A 218 -10.57 -0.14 11.02
C VAL A 218 -9.86 -1.47 10.84
N ILE A 219 -9.87 -1.98 9.60
CA ILE A 219 -9.07 -3.13 9.19
C ILE A 219 -8.13 -2.66 8.07
N LEU A 220 -6.82 -2.78 8.28
CA LEU A 220 -5.81 -2.42 7.28
C LEU A 220 -5.18 -3.69 6.72
N ILE A 221 -5.25 -3.89 5.40
CA ILE A 221 -4.70 -5.06 4.71
C ILE A 221 -3.41 -4.65 4.01
N ASP A 222 -2.27 -5.22 4.43
CA ASP A 222 -0.98 -5.05 3.76
C ASP A 222 -0.85 -6.04 2.59
N CYS A 223 -0.90 -5.54 1.38
CA CYS A 223 -0.89 -6.37 0.17
C CYS A 223 0.53 -6.63 -0.34
N GLN A 224 0.76 -7.84 -0.85
CA GLN A 224 1.98 -8.16 -1.59
C GLN A 224 2.18 -7.26 -2.81
N PRO A 225 3.43 -7.09 -3.31
CA PRO A 225 3.73 -6.27 -4.49
C PRO A 225 3.41 -7.00 -5.80
N SER A 226 2.15 -7.39 -5.97
CA SER A 226 1.65 -8.07 -7.16
C SER A 226 0.22 -7.64 -7.46
N LEU A 227 -0.31 -8.03 -8.62
CA LEU A 227 -1.73 -7.89 -8.98
C LEU A 227 -2.38 -9.28 -9.16
N GLY A 228 -1.91 -10.28 -8.41
CA GLY A 228 -2.40 -11.65 -8.41
C GLY A 228 -3.70 -11.84 -7.64
N LEU A 229 -4.07 -13.10 -7.43
CA LEU A 229 -5.34 -13.47 -6.81
C LEU A 229 -5.46 -12.98 -5.37
N LEU A 230 -4.36 -12.94 -4.60
CA LEU A 230 -4.37 -12.38 -3.24
C LEU A 230 -4.73 -10.89 -3.27
N THR A 231 -4.11 -10.10 -4.15
CA THR A 231 -4.45 -8.68 -4.27
C THR A 231 -5.89 -8.46 -4.69
N VAL A 232 -6.43 -9.29 -5.60
CA VAL A 232 -7.85 -9.24 -5.97
C VAL A 232 -8.74 -9.56 -4.77
N ASN A 233 -8.38 -10.54 -3.92
CA ASN A 233 -9.08 -10.84 -2.67
C ASN A 233 -9.08 -9.63 -1.71
N ALA A 234 -7.92 -9.00 -1.52
CA ALA A 234 -7.81 -7.81 -0.68
C ALA A 234 -8.72 -6.68 -1.17
N LEU A 235 -8.70 -6.38 -2.47
CA LEU A 235 -9.55 -5.36 -3.09
C LEU A 235 -11.04 -5.72 -3.00
N THR A 236 -11.39 -6.99 -3.15
CA THR A 236 -12.78 -7.47 -3.04
C THR A 236 -13.32 -7.32 -1.62
N ALA A 237 -12.47 -7.54 -0.61
CA ALA A 237 -12.82 -7.39 0.80
C ALA A 237 -12.86 -5.92 1.28
N SER A 238 -12.30 -4.97 0.52
CA SER A 238 -12.08 -3.60 0.98
C SER A 238 -13.21 -2.64 0.63
N HIS A 239 -13.37 -1.62 1.47
CA HIS A 239 -14.17 -0.42 1.18
C HIS A 239 -13.34 0.62 0.45
N GLY A 240 -12.04 0.71 0.77
CA GLY A 240 -11.13 1.67 0.20
C GLY A 240 -9.74 1.15 -0.09
N VAL A 241 -9.00 1.89 -0.90
CA VAL A 241 -7.59 1.61 -1.23
C VAL A 241 -6.76 2.86 -0.97
N ILE A 242 -5.73 2.72 -0.16
CA ILE A 242 -4.65 3.69 -0.08
C ILE A 242 -3.49 3.17 -0.94
N VAL A 243 -2.95 4.04 -1.80
CA VAL A 243 -1.86 3.70 -2.71
C VAL A 243 -0.59 4.42 -2.27
N PRO A 244 0.28 3.81 -1.45
CA PRO A 244 1.60 4.35 -1.18
C PRO A 244 2.43 4.37 -2.46
N LEU A 245 3.02 5.55 -2.76
CA LEU A 245 3.77 5.78 -3.98
C LEU A 245 5.07 6.51 -3.65
N GLU A 246 6.20 5.88 -3.94
CA GLU A 246 7.50 6.52 -3.86
C GLU A 246 7.59 7.66 -4.87
N CYS A 247 8.05 8.85 -4.44
CA CYS A 247 8.13 10.03 -5.29
C CYS A 247 9.28 9.91 -6.32
N GLU A 248 9.19 8.90 -7.20
CA GLU A 248 10.08 8.60 -8.31
C GLU A 248 9.35 8.59 -9.65
N TYR A 249 10.05 8.96 -10.74
CA TYR A 249 9.46 9.17 -12.07
C TYR A 249 8.68 7.97 -12.62
N PHE A 250 9.19 6.76 -12.45
CA PHE A 250 8.52 5.55 -12.97
C PHE A 250 7.30 5.09 -12.15
N ALA A 251 7.08 5.68 -10.98
CA ALA A 251 5.99 5.27 -10.09
C ALA A 251 4.60 5.57 -10.67
N LEU A 252 4.45 6.65 -11.44
CA LEU A 252 3.16 7.05 -12.05
C LEU A 252 2.59 6.00 -13.01
N ARG A 253 3.45 5.30 -13.76
CA ARG A 253 3.01 4.23 -14.67
C ARG A 253 2.43 3.03 -13.92
N GLY A 254 3.04 2.67 -12.79
CA GLY A 254 2.55 1.57 -11.94
C GLY A 254 1.16 1.85 -11.36
N VAL A 255 0.90 3.09 -10.94
CA VAL A 255 -0.41 3.48 -10.40
C VAL A 255 -1.52 3.41 -11.46
N ALA A 256 -1.23 3.74 -12.71
CA ALA A 256 -2.20 3.62 -13.80
C ALA A 256 -2.65 2.16 -14.01
N LEU A 257 -1.71 1.20 -13.92
CA LEU A 257 -2.03 -0.22 -14.05
C LEU A 257 -2.83 -0.73 -12.84
N LEU A 258 -2.44 -0.33 -11.62
CA LEU A 258 -3.21 -0.63 -10.42
C LEU A 258 -4.64 -0.08 -10.51
N LYS A 259 -4.81 1.17 -10.98
CA LYS A 259 -6.14 1.76 -11.23
C LYS A 259 -6.98 0.89 -12.15
N THR A 260 -6.42 0.40 -13.25
CA THR A 260 -7.13 -0.50 -14.15
C THR A 260 -7.60 -1.78 -13.44
N THR A 261 -6.80 -2.34 -12.54
CA THR A 261 -7.18 -3.51 -11.74
C THR A 261 -8.28 -3.18 -10.75
N ILE A 262 -8.16 -2.05 -10.03
CA ILE A 262 -9.20 -1.56 -9.11
C ILE A 262 -10.53 -1.35 -9.86
N ASP A 263 -10.51 -0.73 -11.03
CA ASP A 263 -11.71 -0.49 -11.86
C ASP A 263 -12.38 -1.81 -12.26
N LYS A 264 -11.60 -2.85 -12.63
CA LYS A 264 -12.14 -4.19 -12.93
C LYS A 264 -12.75 -4.88 -11.70
N VAL A 265 -12.11 -4.76 -10.54
CA VAL A 265 -12.66 -5.31 -9.29
C VAL A 265 -13.94 -4.58 -8.92
N ARG A 266 -13.97 -3.26 -9.03
CA ARG A 266 -15.17 -2.45 -8.77
C ARG A 266 -16.33 -2.81 -9.69
N GLU A 267 -16.06 -3.00 -10.98
CA GLU A 267 -17.08 -3.38 -11.95
C GLU A 267 -17.69 -4.77 -11.71
N ARG A 268 -16.86 -5.76 -11.31
CA ARG A 268 -17.24 -7.18 -11.34
C ARG A 268 -17.46 -7.82 -9.99
N LEU A 269 -16.77 -7.36 -8.95
CA LEU A 269 -16.70 -8.05 -7.65
C LEU A 269 -17.14 -7.17 -6.49
N ASN A 270 -16.73 -5.89 -6.47
CA ASN A 270 -16.98 -5.00 -5.35
C ASN A 270 -17.33 -3.58 -5.81
N PRO A 271 -18.61 -3.30 -6.13
CA PRO A 271 -19.04 -1.99 -6.64
C PRO A 271 -18.81 -0.83 -5.66
N ARG A 272 -18.60 -1.11 -4.36
CA ARG A 272 -18.37 -0.10 -3.32
C ARG A 272 -16.88 0.25 -3.14
N LEU A 273 -15.98 -0.42 -3.86
CA LEU A 273 -14.56 -0.18 -3.76
C LEU A 273 -14.19 1.22 -4.29
N GLU A 274 -13.53 2.01 -3.45
CA GLU A 274 -13.05 3.35 -3.82
C GLU A 274 -11.53 3.48 -3.64
N ILE A 275 -10.93 4.45 -4.33
CA ILE A 275 -9.57 4.88 -4.03
C ILE A 275 -9.67 6.00 -3.00
N ASP A 276 -9.31 5.72 -1.75
CA ASP A 276 -9.29 6.71 -0.66
C ASP A 276 -8.22 7.76 -0.90
N GLY A 277 -7.07 7.35 -1.44
CA GLY A 277 -6.07 8.29 -1.85
C GLY A 277 -4.73 7.69 -2.27
N VAL A 278 -3.89 8.55 -2.83
CA VAL A 278 -2.49 8.26 -3.18
C VAL A 278 -1.60 8.97 -2.18
N LEU A 279 -0.75 8.21 -1.48
CA LEU A 279 0.16 8.71 -0.45
C LEU A 279 1.59 8.82 -1.00
N GLY A 280 2.11 10.04 -1.09
CA GLY A 280 3.52 10.25 -1.43
C GLY A 280 4.43 9.77 -0.31
N THR A 281 5.29 8.80 -0.62
CA THR A 281 6.25 8.22 0.32
C THR A 281 7.69 8.53 -0.11
N MET A 282 8.63 8.38 0.82
CA MET A 282 10.05 8.64 0.61
C MET A 282 10.32 10.02 0.00
N PHE A 283 9.43 10.97 0.27
CA PHE A 283 9.48 12.31 -0.27
C PHE A 283 10.70 13.07 0.28
N ASP A 284 11.49 13.66 -0.63
CA ASP A 284 12.55 14.60 -0.28
C ASP A 284 12.30 15.95 -0.97
N GLY A 285 11.70 16.90 -0.24
CA GLY A 285 11.38 18.23 -0.76
C GLY A 285 12.59 19.09 -1.14
N ARG A 286 13.83 18.67 -0.81
CA ARG A 286 15.06 19.35 -1.23
C ARG A 286 15.40 19.06 -2.68
N THR A 287 14.96 17.93 -3.23
CA THR A 287 15.22 17.51 -4.60
C THR A 287 14.17 18.05 -5.55
N LEU A 288 14.59 18.59 -6.68
CA LEU A 288 13.69 19.02 -7.75
C LEU A 288 12.83 17.85 -8.24
N HIS A 289 13.48 16.70 -8.41
CA HIS A 289 12.83 15.49 -8.88
C HIS A 289 11.61 15.06 -8.06
N SER A 290 11.74 14.97 -6.73
CA SER A 290 10.60 14.58 -5.87
C SER A 290 9.46 15.61 -5.93
N ARG A 291 9.78 16.89 -6.07
CA ARG A 291 8.76 17.94 -6.23
C ARG A 291 8.04 17.82 -7.57
N GLU A 292 8.76 17.64 -8.68
CA GLU A 292 8.14 17.45 -10.01
C GLU A 292 7.26 16.22 -10.07
N VAL A 293 7.66 15.10 -9.45
CA VAL A 293 6.83 13.89 -9.37
C VAL A 293 5.57 14.17 -8.57
N MET A 294 5.67 14.88 -7.44
CA MET A 294 4.52 15.26 -6.62
C MET A 294 3.57 16.17 -7.39
N ASP A 295 4.08 17.18 -8.10
CA ASP A 295 3.26 18.09 -8.92
C ASP A 295 2.48 17.32 -10.00
N ARG A 296 3.14 16.40 -10.70
CA ARG A 296 2.47 15.53 -11.70
C ARG A 296 1.44 14.61 -11.05
N LEU A 297 1.73 14.09 -9.86
CA LEU A 297 0.79 13.26 -9.12
C LEU A 297 -0.48 14.05 -8.77
N VAL A 298 -0.31 15.28 -8.25
CA VAL A 298 -1.43 16.18 -7.94
C VAL A 298 -2.20 16.57 -9.20
N GLN A 299 -1.52 16.85 -10.33
CA GLN A 299 -2.19 17.12 -11.60
C GLN A 299 -3.04 15.94 -12.10
N ALA A 300 -2.54 14.71 -11.91
CA ALA A 300 -3.22 13.51 -12.41
C ALA A 300 -4.35 13.01 -11.48
N TRP A 301 -4.24 13.21 -10.17
CA TRP A 301 -5.12 12.60 -9.17
C TRP A 301 -5.89 13.62 -8.31
N GLY A 302 -5.56 14.92 -8.42
CA GLY A 302 -6.27 16.00 -7.73
C GLY A 302 -6.38 15.76 -6.22
N ASP A 303 -7.60 15.83 -5.71
CA ASP A 303 -7.91 15.67 -4.30
C ASP A 303 -7.71 14.25 -3.75
N LYS A 304 -7.56 13.25 -4.64
CA LYS A 304 -7.19 11.89 -4.22
C LYS A 304 -5.75 11.81 -3.72
N VAL A 305 -4.86 12.79 -4.00
CA VAL A 305 -3.54 12.83 -3.39
C VAL A 305 -3.67 13.32 -1.95
N PHE A 306 -3.11 12.59 -0.98
CA PHE A 306 -3.05 13.06 0.40
C PHE A 306 -2.21 14.34 0.49
N HIS A 307 -2.60 15.27 1.36
CA HIS A 307 -1.79 16.45 1.69
C HIS A 307 -0.55 16.07 2.49
N THR A 308 -0.72 15.05 3.34
CA THR A 308 0.37 14.46 4.12
C THR A 308 1.29 13.64 3.22
N VAL A 309 2.60 13.76 3.42
CA VAL A 309 3.62 12.94 2.76
C VAL A 309 4.52 12.27 3.80
N ILE A 310 5.01 11.09 3.49
CA ILE A 310 5.97 10.38 4.33
C ILE A 310 7.38 10.62 3.81
N ARG A 311 8.21 11.31 4.60
CA ARG A 311 9.58 11.61 4.23
C ARG A 311 10.50 10.41 4.47
N ARG A 312 11.55 10.31 3.68
CA ARG A 312 12.61 9.28 3.89
C ARG A 312 13.33 9.55 5.22
N THR A 313 13.43 8.52 6.06
CA THR A 313 14.21 8.54 7.31
C THR A 313 14.67 7.13 7.67
N VAL A 314 15.86 7.01 8.26
CA VAL A 314 16.40 5.74 8.75
C VAL A 314 15.63 5.19 9.95
N LYS A 315 14.92 6.06 10.68
CA LYS A 315 14.14 5.67 11.87
C LYS A 315 13.05 4.64 11.58
N PHE A 316 12.55 4.56 10.34
CA PHE A 316 11.60 3.50 9.98
C PHE A 316 12.25 2.13 9.97
N SER A 317 13.48 2.03 9.44
CA SER A 317 14.24 0.76 9.48
C SER A 317 14.60 0.38 10.92
N ASP A 318 15.02 1.35 11.72
CA ASP A 318 15.36 1.13 13.14
C ASP A 318 14.11 0.64 13.93
N ALA A 319 12.94 1.25 13.72
CA ALA A 319 11.68 0.85 14.33
C ALA A 319 11.27 -0.57 13.91
N THR A 320 11.43 -0.92 12.62
CA THR A 320 11.16 -2.27 12.11
C THR A 320 12.07 -3.32 12.78
N VAL A 321 13.36 -3.01 12.98
CA VAL A 321 14.30 -3.90 13.69
C VAL A 321 13.91 -4.06 15.15
N ALA A 322 13.38 -2.99 15.78
CA ALA A 322 12.88 -3.03 17.16
C ALA A 322 11.55 -3.77 17.30
N GLY A 323 10.84 -4.06 16.19
CA GLY A 323 9.52 -4.68 16.22
C GLY A 323 8.41 -3.74 16.70
N GLU A 324 8.60 -2.44 16.54
CA GLU A 324 7.69 -1.41 17.05
C GLU A 324 7.29 -0.41 15.95
N PRO A 325 6.06 0.17 16.01
CA PRO A 325 5.73 1.29 15.14
C PRO A 325 6.55 2.54 15.52
N ILE A 326 6.78 3.43 14.55
CA ILE A 326 7.56 4.65 14.78
C ILE A 326 6.93 5.57 15.82
N THR A 327 5.63 5.50 16.01
CA THR A 327 4.88 6.26 17.01
C THR A 327 5.26 5.88 18.44
N SER A 328 5.67 4.64 18.69
CA SER A 328 6.23 4.14 19.95
C SER A 328 7.74 4.31 19.98
N TYR A 329 8.44 3.82 18.95
CA TYR A 329 9.90 3.79 18.89
C TYR A 329 10.54 5.19 18.90
N ALA A 330 9.97 6.14 18.15
CA ALA A 330 10.49 7.51 18.03
C ALA A 330 9.35 8.52 18.00
N THR A 331 8.59 8.60 19.09
CA THR A 331 7.29 9.27 19.20
C THR A 331 7.31 10.77 18.83
N THR A 332 8.44 11.47 19.02
CA THR A 332 8.61 12.90 18.68
C THR A 332 9.25 13.12 17.31
N SER A 333 9.45 12.04 16.52
CA SER A 333 10.08 12.16 15.20
C SER A 333 9.10 12.73 14.17
N GLY A 334 9.65 13.39 13.14
CA GLY A 334 8.84 13.84 12.01
C GLY A 334 8.12 12.71 11.25
N GLY A 335 8.59 11.45 11.36
CA GLY A 335 7.91 10.27 10.84
C GLY A 335 6.66 9.91 11.64
N ALA A 336 6.75 9.92 12.97
CA ALA A 336 5.61 9.68 13.86
C ALA A 336 4.54 10.77 13.67
N GLU A 337 4.96 12.04 13.64
CA GLU A 337 4.04 13.16 13.40
C GLU A 337 3.35 13.07 12.04
N ALA A 338 4.08 12.67 10.98
CA ALA A 338 3.49 12.50 9.66
C ALA A 338 2.37 11.43 9.65
N TYR A 339 2.54 10.31 10.37
CA TYR A 339 1.49 9.30 10.46
C TYR A 339 0.31 9.72 11.32
N ARG A 340 0.51 10.49 12.41
CA ARG A 340 -0.58 11.11 13.16
C ARG A 340 -1.36 12.09 12.29
N GLN A 341 -0.66 12.90 11.50
CA GLN A 341 -1.30 13.82 10.55
C GLN A 341 -2.07 13.06 9.45
N LEU A 342 -1.48 11.96 8.92
CA LEU A 342 -2.16 11.10 7.95
C LEU A 342 -3.43 10.49 8.54
N SER A 343 -3.40 10.02 9.79
CA SER A 343 -4.58 9.46 10.47
C SER A 343 -5.70 10.48 10.58
N LYS A 344 -5.39 11.74 10.94
CA LYS A 344 -6.38 12.83 10.96
C LYS A 344 -6.96 13.07 9.56
N GLU A 345 -6.12 13.12 8.55
CA GLU A 345 -6.55 13.33 7.16
C GLU A 345 -7.43 12.18 6.67
N VAL A 346 -7.05 10.94 6.95
CA VAL A 346 -7.82 9.73 6.59
C VAL A 346 -9.19 9.73 7.28
N LEU A 347 -9.24 10.00 8.59
CA LEU A 347 -10.49 10.05 9.34
C LEU A 347 -11.40 11.19 8.89
N ALA A 348 -10.84 12.37 8.57
CA ALA A 348 -11.62 13.48 8.04
C ALA A 348 -12.27 13.12 6.69
N ARG A 349 -11.51 12.50 5.77
CA ARG A 349 -12.04 12.06 4.46
C ARG A 349 -13.16 11.03 4.57
N TRP A 350 -13.17 10.20 5.63
CA TRP A 350 -14.23 9.20 5.82
C TRP A 350 -15.50 9.78 6.42
N HIS A 351 -15.43 10.92 7.12
CA HIS A 351 -16.61 11.60 7.66
C HIS A 351 -17.34 12.43 6.59
N ASP A 352 -16.61 12.84 5.55
CA ASP A 352 -17.15 13.65 4.46
C ASP A 352 -17.67 12.79 3.29
N ALA A 353 -17.52 11.46 3.33
CA ALA A 353 -17.94 10.48 2.34
C ALA A 353 -19.22 9.75 2.79
#